data_4608f577df979e8e9bce5ec59da9b5ad
#
_entry.id   4608f577df979e8e9bce5ec59da9b5ad
#
_cell.length_a   1.000
_cell.length_b   1.000
_cell.length_c   1.000
_cell.angle_alpha   90.00
_cell.angle_beta   90.00
_cell.angle_gamma   90.00
#
_symmetry.space_group_name_H-M   'P 1'
#
loop_
_entity.id
_entity.type
_entity.pdbx_description
1 polymer ?
#
loop_
_entity_poly.entity_id
_entity_poly.type
_entity_poly.pdbx_seq_one_letter_code
_entity_poly.pdbx_strand_id
1 'polypeptide(L)'
;MNFNSLEYFIVLARERNFTRAADALHITQQSLSSHIAHLERELNAPLLVRCTPLELTYAGRTFLRYAQSLQQTRQDMAREFCDISENQKGELRIGIAYTRGHAIMPRLIPAFQREYPNVEVQLLEGSNEGLQRMLLDNTVDLAIANFPHALPGIELKNFYVEDLVLCLTDTLLERFPVDLALCTQHAAQGDFRPMQNLPFLYCSAEDVAGRIGRELFHA
;
A
#
# COMPACT_ATOMS: atom_id res chain seq x y z
N MET A 1 12.64 16.40 23.02
CA MET A 1 12.38 15.39 21.98
C MET A 1 13.38 15.57 20.85
N ASN A 2 14.00 14.50 20.37
CA ASN A 2 14.95 14.51 19.24
C ASN A 2 14.56 13.43 18.20
N PHE A 3 15.17 13.48 17.03
CA PHE A 3 14.84 12.54 15.93
C PHE A 3 15.13 11.08 16.29
N ASN A 4 16.16 10.81 17.09
CA ASN A 4 16.44 9.44 17.53
C ASN A 4 15.31 8.89 18.41
N SER A 5 14.69 9.73 19.25
CA SER A 5 13.54 9.32 20.06
C SER A 5 12.34 8.92 19.21
N LEU A 6 12.12 9.62 18.07
CA LEU A 6 11.06 9.28 17.12
C LEU A 6 11.33 7.93 16.48
N GLU A 7 12.55 7.74 15.96
CA GLU A 7 12.98 6.50 15.32
C GLU A 7 12.91 5.30 16.27
N TYR A 8 13.41 5.46 17.48
CA TYR A 8 13.38 4.41 18.51
C TYR A 8 11.95 4.00 18.85
N PHE A 9 11.05 4.96 18.95
CA PHE A 9 9.64 4.65 19.22
C PHE A 9 8.96 3.96 18.03
N ILE A 10 9.21 4.40 16.80
CA ILE A 10 8.66 3.77 15.57
C ILE A 10 9.10 2.31 15.49
N VAL A 11 10.40 2.03 15.67
CA VAL A 11 10.92 0.65 15.63
C VAL A 11 10.35 -0.18 16.77
N LEU A 12 10.25 0.38 17.98
CA LEU A 12 9.67 -0.34 19.12
C LEU A 12 8.19 -0.66 18.91
N ALA A 13 7.42 0.27 18.33
CA ALA A 13 6.02 0.07 17.99
C ALA A 13 5.81 -1.05 16.96
N ARG A 14 6.73 -1.18 16.00
CA ARG A 14 6.74 -2.24 14.99
C ARG A 14 7.09 -3.59 15.59
N GLU A 15 8.19 -3.67 16.34
CA GLU A 15 8.72 -4.92 16.89
C GLU A 15 7.90 -5.45 18.07
N ARG A 16 7.18 -4.58 18.77
CA ARG A 16 6.38 -4.90 19.99
C ARG A 16 7.17 -5.68 21.04
N ASN A 17 8.48 -5.50 21.05
CA ASN A 17 9.43 -6.16 21.96
C ASN A 17 10.69 -5.30 22.11
N PHE A 18 11.06 -4.96 23.33
CA PHE A 18 12.22 -4.10 23.60
C PHE A 18 13.55 -4.70 23.16
N THR A 19 13.74 -6.00 23.34
CA THR A 19 14.99 -6.68 22.95
C THR A 19 15.14 -6.67 21.43
N ARG A 20 14.10 -7.12 20.70
CA ARG A 20 14.11 -7.13 19.23
C ARG A 20 14.28 -5.73 18.65
N ALA A 21 13.61 -4.73 19.23
CA ALA A 21 13.76 -3.36 18.78
C ALA A 21 15.17 -2.81 19.03
N ALA A 22 15.76 -3.12 20.19
CA ALA A 22 17.13 -2.74 20.51
C ALA A 22 18.13 -3.38 19.56
N ASP A 23 17.96 -4.67 19.26
CA ASP A 23 18.78 -5.39 18.27
C ASP A 23 18.68 -4.76 16.88
N ALA A 24 17.46 -4.44 16.43
CA ALA A 24 17.21 -3.78 15.15
C ALA A 24 17.81 -2.36 15.07
N LEU A 25 17.93 -1.69 16.21
CA LEU A 25 18.54 -0.35 16.32
C LEU A 25 20.04 -0.37 16.63
N HIS A 26 20.63 -1.55 16.82
CA HIS A 26 22.04 -1.74 17.22
C HIS A 26 22.39 -0.99 18.51
N ILE A 27 21.48 -0.97 19.49
CA ILE A 27 21.68 -0.38 20.81
C ILE A 27 21.34 -1.39 21.92
N THR A 28 21.66 -1.05 23.16
CA THR A 28 21.26 -1.89 24.29
C THR A 28 19.78 -1.69 24.63
N GLN A 29 19.10 -2.75 25.10
CA GLN A 29 17.72 -2.68 25.57
C GLN A 29 17.57 -1.62 26.69
N GLN A 30 18.57 -1.50 27.56
CA GLN A 30 18.56 -0.51 28.65
C GLN A 30 18.58 0.92 28.10
N SER A 31 19.38 1.19 27.06
CA SER A 31 19.42 2.49 26.38
C SER A 31 18.08 2.80 25.75
N LEU A 32 17.50 1.86 24.99
CA LEU A 32 16.16 2.04 24.40
C LEU A 32 15.10 2.33 25.45
N SER A 33 15.07 1.55 26.55
CA SER A 33 14.13 1.76 27.65
C SER A 33 14.26 3.15 28.28
N SER A 34 15.50 3.62 28.48
CA SER A 34 15.78 4.96 29.01
C SER A 34 15.28 6.07 28.07
N HIS A 35 15.49 5.93 26.76
CA HIS A 35 15.01 6.87 25.75
C HIS A 35 13.48 6.95 25.73
N ILE A 36 12.82 5.80 25.77
CA ILE A 36 11.34 5.76 25.81
C ILE A 36 10.80 6.35 27.08
N ALA A 37 11.37 6.03 28.25
CA ALA A 37 10.95 6.60 29.52
C ALA A 37 11.17 8.12 29.58
N HIS A 38 12.25 8.63 28.93
CA HIS A 38 12.46 10.07 28.81
C HIS A 38 11.37 10.72 27.92
N LEU A 39 11.04 10.09 26.79
CA LEU A 39 10.01 10.55 25.87
C LEU A 39 8.63 10.60 26.54
N GLU A 40 8.24 9.56 27.29
CA GLU A 40 6.97 9.52 28.04
C GLU A 40 6.90 10.63 29.11
N ARG A 41 8.03 10.91 29.78
CA ARG A 41 8.10 12.03 30.74
C ARG A 41 7.98 13.39 30.07
N GLU A 42 8.65 13.59 28.95
CA GLU A 42 8.61 14.82 28.17
C GLU A 42 7.20 15.13 27.66
N LEU A 43 6.48 14.10 27.21
CA LEU A 43 5.09 14.19 26.73
C LEU A 43 4.06 14.17 27.86
N ASN A 44 4.48 13.93 29.08
CA ASN A 44 3.62 13.74 30.25
C ASN A 44 2.47 12.72 30.00
N ALA A 45 2.76 11.68 29.24
CA ALA A 45 1.79 10.64 28.86
C ALA A 45 2.49 9.28 28.67
N PRO A 46 1.94 8.18 29.20
CA PRO A 46 2.42 6.85 28.90
C PRO A 46 2.06 6.49 27.44
N LEU A 47 3.06 6.08 26.68
CA LEU A 47 2.89 5.68 25.28
C LEU A 47 2.69 4.18 25.13
N LEU A 48 3.14 3.39 26.11
CA LEU A 48 3.17 1.93 26.07
C LEU A 48 2.37 1.32 27.23
N VAL A 49 1.66 0.24 26.93
CA VAL A 49 1.17 -0.71 27.93
C VAL A 49 2.19 -1.84 28.02
N ARG A 50 2.81 -2.01 29.21
CA ARG A 50 3.87 -3.00 29.44
C ARG A 50 3.27 -4.39 29.67
N CYS A 51 2.69 -4.97 28.62
CA CYS A 51 2.19 -6.35 28.57
C CYS A 51 3.02 -7.16 27.57
N THR A 52 2.72 -8.45 27.45
CA THR A 52 3.37 -9.33 26.47
C THR A 52 2.29 -9.92 25.57
N PRO A 53 2.28 -9.58 24.26
CA PRO A 53 3.16 -8.64 23.55
C PRO A 53 2.92 -7.18 23.96
N LEU A 54 3.93 -6.32 23.78
CA LEU A 54 3.87 -4.89 24.07
C LEU A 54 2.77 -4.21 23.24
N GLU A 55 1.98 -3.36 23.86
CA GLU A 55 0.89 -2.63 23.20
C GLU A 55 1.05 -1.12 23.32
N LEU A 56 0.49 -0.40 22.35
CA LEU A 56 0.45 1.07 22.39
C LEU A 56 -0.79 1.55 23.13
N THR A 57 -0.62 2.57 23.98
CA THR A 57 -1.74 3.34 24.52
C THR A 57 -2.42 4.16 23.43
N TYR A 58 -3.52 4.84 23.72
CA TYR A 58 -4.10 5.82 22.81
C TYR A 58 -3.08 6.94 22.49
N ALA A 59 -2.38 7.46 23.50
CA ALA A 59 -1.31 8.44 23.33
C ALA A 59 -0.18 7.88 22.46
N GLY A 60 0.21 6.62 22.65
CA GLY A 60 1.22 5.95 21.85
C GLY A 60 0.84 5.84 20.37
N ARG A 61 -0.40 5.48 20.05
CA ARG A 61 -0.90 5.46 18.67
C ARG A 61 -0.91 6.86 18.04
N THR A 62 -1.34 7.84 18.80
CA THR A 62 -1.33 9.24 18.35
C THR A 62 0.10 9.71 18.10
N PHE A 63 1.01 9.44 19.02
CA PHE A 63 2.43 9.78 18.87
C PHE A 63 3.06 9.08 17.68
N LEU A 64 2.78 7.80 17.45
CA LEU A 64 3.31 7.02 16.31
C LEU A 64 2.96 7.70 14.98
N ARG A 65 1.70 8.11 14.82
CA ARG A 65 1.26 8.81 13.61
C ARG A 65 2.05 10.11 13.36
N TYR A 66 2.24 10.92 14.39
CA TYR A 66 3.04 12.15 14.27
C TYR A 66 4.53 11.86 14.05
N ALA A 67 5.08 10.86 14.73
CA ALA A 67 6.47 10.46 14.58
C ALA A 67 6.77 10.00 13.14
N GLN A 68 5.89 9.21 12.54
CA GLN A 68 6.00 8.78 11.14
C GLN A 68 5.90 9.97 10.17
N SER A 69 4.96 10.89 10.40
CA SER A 69 4.84 12.10 9.57
C SER A 69 6.10 12.98 9.64
N LEU A 70 6.67 13.18 10.83
CA LEU A 70 7.91 13.95 11.01
C LEU A 70 9.11 13.25 10.37
N GLN A 71 9.19 11.94 10.45
CA GLN A 71 10.23 11.15 9.78
C GLN A 71 10.14 11.33 8.26
N GLN A 72 8.92 11.27 7.70
CA GLN A 72 8.68 11.50 6.28
C GLN A 72 9.11 12.92 5.87
N THR A 73 8.64 13.93 6.58
CA THR A 73 9.02 15.33 6.28
C THR A 73 10.55 15.52 6.29
N ARG A 74 11.25 14.87 7.21
CA ARG A 74 12.74 14.89 7.23
C ARG A 74 13.33 14.24 5.98
N GLN A 75 12.77 13.12 5.53
CA GLN A 75 13.24 12.43 4.32
C GLN A 75 12.98 13.28 3.07
N ASP A 76 11.78 13.88 2.99
CA ASP A 76 11.40 14.75 1.87
C ASP A 76 12.32 15.98 1.79
N MET A 77 12.59 16.62 2.94
CA MET A 77 13.57 17.69 3.02
C MET A 77 14.95 17.24 2.55
N ALA A 78 15.43 16.09 2.99
CA ALA A 78 16.73 15.57 2.58
C ALA A 78 16.79 15.30 1.07
N ARG A 79 15.70 14.78 0.48
CA ARG A 79 15.57 14.58 -0.97
C ARG A 79 15.58 15.91 -1.71
N GLU A 80 14.77 16.87 -1.29
CA GLU A 80 14.69 18.20 -1.91
C GLU A 80 16.06 18.91 -1.92
N PHE A 81 16.80 18.80 -0.82
CA PHE A 81 18.17 19.32 -0.76
C PHE A 81 19.17 18.52 -1.60
N CYS A 82 18.98 17.22 -1.76
CA CYS A 82 19.76 16.39 -2.67
C CYS A 82 19.51 16.81 -4.13
N ASP A 83 18.24 17.01 -4.50
CA ASP A 83 17.85 17.47 -5.84
C ASP A 83 18.44 18.85 -6.18
N ILE A 84 18.52 19.74 -5.19
CA ILE A 84 19.14 21.07 -5.34
C ILE A 84 20.65 20.95 -5.53
N SER A 85 21.32 20.01 -4.87
CA SER A 85 22.78 19.94 -4.83
C SER A 85 23.41 19.09 -5.94
N GLU A 86 22.71 18.13 -6.52
CA GLU A 86 23.31 17.12 -7.42
C GLU A 86 22.51 16.81 -8.71
N ASN A 87 21.89 17.76 -9.37
CA ASN A 87 21.27 17.51 -10.68
C ASN A 87 20.47 16.17 -10.79
N GLN A 88 19.36 16.07 -10.09
CA GLN A 88 18.33 15.04 -10.31
C GLN A 88 18.76 13.58 -10.06
N LYS A 89 19.58 13.33 -9.09
CA LYS A 89 19.77 11.98 -8.55
C LYS A 89 18.73 11.74 -7.46
N GLY A 90 18.00 10.64 -7.56
CA GLY A 90 16.98 10.28 -6.58
C GLY A 90 16.57 8.83 -6.73
N GLU A 91 15.75 8.37 -5.80
CA GLU A 91 15.09 7.08 -5.83
C GLU A 91 13.57 7.31 -5.86
N LEU A 92 12.89 6.66 -6.80
CA LEU A 92 11.43 6.67 -6.92
C LEU A 92 10.90 5.25 -6.69
N ARG A 93 10.23 5.05 -5.57
CA ARG A 93 9.63 3.76 -5.19
C ARG A 93 8.15 3.76 -5.57
N ILE A 94 7.80 2.90 -6.53
CA ILE A 94 6.44 2.80 -7.07
C ILE A 94 5.81 1.49 -6.61
N GLY A 95 4.71 1.58 -5.88
CA GLY A 95 3.86 0.45 -5.56
C GLY A 95 2.85 0.19 -6.67
N ILE A 96 2.71 -1.07 -7.11
CA ILE A 96 1.76 -1.41 -8.17
C ILE A 96 1.26 -2.85 -8.04
N ALA A 97 0.01 -3.12 -8.46
CA ALA A 97 -0.47 -4.49 -8.56
C ALA A 97 0.21 -5.20 -9.73
N TYR A 98 0.57 -6.49 -9.53
CA TYR A 98 1.32 -7.31 -10.48
C TYR A 98 0.80 -7.21 -11.93
N THR A 99 -0.49 -7.42 -12.13
CA THR A 99 -1.10 -7.39 -13.47
C THR A 99 -0.97 -6.02 -14.15
N ARG A 100 -1.16 -4.94 -13.38
CA ARG A 100 -0.98 -3.56 -13.86
C ARG A 100 0.48 -3.26 -14.13
N GLY A 101 1.38 -3.72 -13.25
CA GLY A 101 2.83 -3.57 -13.40
C GLY A 101 3.30 -4.10 -14.75
N HIS A 102 2.91 -5.31 -15.09
CA HIS A 102 3.27 -5.94 -16.38
C HIS A 102 2.71 -5.21 -17.60
N ALA A 103 1.51 -4.64 -17.50
CA ALA A 103 0.88 -3.96 -18.62
C ALA A 103 1.42 -2.54 -18.85
N ILE A 104 1.73 -1.80 -17.78
CA ILE A 104 1.96 -0.36 -17.82
C ILE A 104 3.46 -0.01 -17.72
N MET A 105 4.19 -0.63 -16.79
CA MET A 105 5.56 -0.23 -16.46
C MET A 105 6.56 -0.40 -17.59
N PRO A 106 6.49 -1.42 -18.48
CA PRO A 106 7.40 -1.51 -19.61
C PRO A 106 7.38 -0.32 -20.56
N ARG A 107 6.29 0.46 -20.54
CA ARG A 107 6.16 1.68 -21.35
C ARG A 107 6.48 2.93 -20.55
N LEU A 108 6.09 2.99 -19.28
CA LEU A 108 6.27 4.18 -18.43
C LEU A 108 7.72 4.36 -17.98
N ILE A 109 8.38 3.29 -17.50
CA ILE A 109 9.75 3.39 -16.97
C ILE A 109 10.72 3.92 -18.02
N PRO A 110 10.77 3.39 -19.27
CA PRO A 110 11.69 3.95 -20.27
C PRO A 110 11.36 5.38 -20.68
N ALA A 111 10.09 5.78 -20.62
CA ALA A 111 9.71 7.16 -20.89
C ALA A 111 10.19 8.09 -19.77
N PHE A 112 9.99 7.70 -18.52
CA PHE A 112 10.45 8.44 -17.35
C PHE A 112 11.98 8.56 -17.31
N GLN A 113 12.72 7.45 -17.52
CA GLN A 113 14.17 7.43 -17.47
C GLN A 113 14.85 8.25 -18.59
N ARG A 114 14.14 8.51 -19.70
CA ARG A 114 14.65 9.45 -20.73
C ARG A 114 14.71 10.90 -20.24
N GLU A 115 13.77 11.30 -19.40
CA GLU A 115 13.71 12.65 -18.83
C GLU A 115 14.52 12.75 -17.53
N TYR A 116 14.55 11.67 -16.76
CA TYR A 116 15.21 11.57 -15.44
C TYR A 116 16.20 10.41 -15.39
N PRO A 117 17.31 10.44 -16.14
CA PRO A 117 18.23 9.31 -16.29
C PRO A 117 18.97 8.93 -15.02
N ASN A 118 19.05 9.84 -14.06
CA ASN A 118 19.76 9.64 -12.79
C ASN A 118 18.82 9.28 -11.62
N VAL A 119 17.54 9.08 -11.89
CA VAL A 119 16.58 8.60 -10.87
C VAL A 119 16.48 7.09 -10.93
N GLU A 120 16.80 6.42 -9.84
CA GLU A 120 16.58 4.99 -9.68
C GLU A 120 15.09 4.72 -9.46
N VAL A 121 14.51 3.83 -10.24
CA VAL A 121 13.10 3.43 -10.10
C VAL A 121 13.03 2.04 -9.49
N GLN A 122 12.41 1.94 -8.32
CA GLN A 122 12.10 0.68 -7.67
C GLN A 122 10.62 0.36 -7.79
N LEU A 123 10.29 -0.85 -8.28
CA LEU A 123 8.92 -1.35 -8.33
C LEU A 123 8.69 -2.32 -7.17
N LEU A 124 7.65 -2.04 -6.39
CA LEU A 124 7.18 -2.92 -5.32
C LEU A 124 5.78 -3.41 -5.67
N GLU A 125 5.61 -4.73 -5.69
CA GLU A 125 4.33 -5.33 -6.02
C GLU A 125 3.53 -5.68 -4.77
N GLY A 126 2.20 -5.51 -4.85
CA GLY A 126 1.32 -5.82 -3.75
C GLY A 126 -0.16 -5.83 -4.11
N SER A 127 -0.98 -6.34 -3.21
CA SER A 127 -2.44 -6.17 -3.27
C SER A 127 -2.81 -4.70 -2.99
N ASN A 128 -4.03 -4.27 -3.33
CA ASN A 128 -4.48 -2.90 -3.04
C ASN A 128 -4.33 -2.54 -1.55
N GLU A 129 -4.65 -3.46 -0.65
CA GLU A 129 -4.46 -3.26 0.80
C GLU A 129 -2.98 -3.22 1.20
N GLY A 130 -2.15 -4.07 0.58
CA GLY A 130 -0.70 -4.06 0.78
C GLY A 130 -0.09 -2.74 0.33
N LEU A 131 -0.47 -2.25 -0.84
CA LEU A 131 -0.02 -0.97 -1.40
C LEU A 131 -0.49 0.23 -0.54
N GLN A 132 -1.70 0.16 0.01
CA GLN A 132 -2.18 1.14 0.98
C GLN A 132 -1.29 1.21 2.22
N ARG A 133 -0.91 0.05 2.77
CA ARG A 133 0.02 0.00 3.92
C ARG A 133 1.39 0.54 3.55
N MET A 134 1.94 0.15 2.39
CA MET A 134 3.23 0.66 1.90
C MET A 134 3.24 2.18 1.76
N LEU A 135 2.13 2.81 1.33
CA LEU A 135 2.00 4.26 1.30
C LEU A 135 1.99 4.85 2.71
N LEU A 136 1.18 4.29 3.62
CA LEU A 136 1.08 4.79 4.99
C LEU A 136 2.37 4.60 5.79
N ASP A 137 3.14 3.56 5.50
CA ASP A 137 4.44 3.27 6.12
C ASP A 137 5.61 3.94 5.37
N ASN A 138 5.32 4.71 4.32
CA ASN A 138 6.32 5.37 3.46
C ASN A 138 7.34 4.40 2.84
N THR A 139 6.94 3.16 2.60
CA THR A 139 7.74 2.16 1.89
C THR A 139 7.75 2.46 0.39
N VAL A 140 6.70 3.07 -0.13
CA VAL A 140 6.60 3.59 -1.50
C VAL A 140 6.26 5.07 -1.49
N ASP A 141 6.69 5.78 -2.54
CA ASP A 141 6.46 7.22 -2.72
C ASP A 141 5.13 7.49 -3.42
N LEU A 142 4.76 6.58 -4.32
CA LEU A 142 3.44 6.58 -4.98
C LEU A 142 2.97 5.14 -5.20
N ALA A 143 1.66 4.96 -5.35
CA ALA A 143 1.10 3.67 -5.73
C ALA A 143 0.06 3.82 -6.84
N ILE A 144 0.07 2.87 -7.78
CA ILE A 144 -0.95 2.73 -8.83
C ILE A 144 -1.85 1.56 -8.45
N ALA A 145 -3.01 1.87 -7.92
CA ALA A 145 -3.91 0.88 -7.35
C ALA A 145 -5.37 1.37 -7.39
N ASN A 146 -6.28 0.51 -7.03
CA ASN A 146 -7.68 0.88 -6.85
C ASN A 146 -7.93 1.23 -5.37
N PHE A 147 -8.05 2.52 -5.08
CA PHE A 147 -8.37 3.02 -3.75
C PHE A 147 -9.79 3.60 -3.74
N PRO A 148 -10.74 2.96 -3.03
CA PRO A 148 -12.13 3.42 -3.00
C PRO A 148 -12.31 4.74 -2.25
N HIS A 149 -11.37 5.09 -1.36
CA HIS A 149 -11.45 6.28 -0.52
C HIS A 149 -10.07 6.95 -0.40
N ALA A 150 -10.08 8.27 -0.23
CA ALA A 150 -8.88 9.01 0.10
C ALA A 150 -8.34 8.60 1.48
N LEU A 151 -7.03 8.46 1.57
CA LEU A 151 -6.34 8.13 2.82
C LEU A 151 -5.81 9.42 3.48
N PRO A 152 -5.82 9.50 4.82
CA PRO A 152 -5.25 10.66 5.51
C PRO A 152 -3.78 10.89 5.12
N GLY A 153 -3.47 12.10 4.66
CA GLY A 153 -2.11 12.48 4.27
C GLY A 153 -1.66 11.99 2.89
N ILE A 154 -2.55 11.37 2.10
CA ILE A 154 -2.25 10.88 0.75
C ILE A 154 -3.15 11.60 -0.25
N GLU A 155 -2.54 12.18 -1.27
CA GLU A 155 -3.24 12.75 -2.42
C GLU A 155 -3.67 11.63 -3.38
N LEU A 156 -4.94 11.61 -3.74
CA LEU A 156 -5.49 10.66 -4.69
C LEU A 156 -5.75 11.36 -6.03
N LYS A 157 -5.15 10.82 -7.10
CA LYS A 157 -5.37 11.30 -8.48
C LYS A 157 -5.92 10.17 -9.35
N ASN A 158 -6.95 10.47 -10.13
CA ASN A 158 -7.41 9.55 -11.16
C ASN A 158 -6.36 9.44 -12.26
N PHE A 159 -5.93 8.21 -12.54
CA PHE A 159 -4.90 7.92 -13.52
C PHE A 159 -5.49 7.40 -14.84
N TYR A 160 -6.32 6.35 -14.78
CA TYR A 160 -7.07 5.81 -15.92
C TYR A 160 -8.28 5.00 -15.44
N VAL A 161 -9.14 4.64 -16.37
CA VAL A 161 -10.31 3.79 -16.12
C VAL A 161 -10.04 2.39 -16.67
N GLU A 162 -10.38 1.37 -15.90
CA GLU A 162 -10.31 -0.05 -16.28
C GLU A 162 -11.71 -0.60 -16.48
N ASP A 163 -11.89 -1.36 -17.54
CA ASP A 163 -13.11 -2.12 -17.76
C ASP A 163 -12.93 -3.55 -17.25
N LEU A 164 -13.91 -4.04 -16.52
CA LEU A 164 -14.00 -5.46 -16.18
C LEU A 164 -14.72 -6.18 -17.31
N VAL A 165 -14.06 -7.17 -17.89
CA VAL A 165 -14.61 -7.98 -18.97
C VAL A 165 -14.80 -9.41 -18.51
N LEU A 166 -15.90 -10.02 -18.96
CA LEU A 166 -16.15 -11.43 -18.83
C LEU A 166 -15.57 -12.14 -20.05
N CYS A 167 -14.64 -13.08 -19.80
CA CYS A 167 -14.04 -13.88 -20.86
C CYS A 167 -14.67 -15.27 -20.89
N LEU A 168 -15.07 -15.71 -22.07
CA LEU A 168 -15.59 -17.05 -22.35
C LEU A 168 -14.73 -17.70 -23.43
N THR A 169 -14.52 -19.00 -23.33
CA THR A 169 -13.82 -19.78 -24.38
C THR A 169 -14.85 -20.49 -25.27
N ASP A 170 -14.52 -20.70 -26.54
CA ASP A 170 -15.35 -21.46 -27.46
C ASP A 170 -15.67 -22.86 -26.93
N THR A 171 -14.67 -23.52 -26.34
CA THR A 171 -14.84 -24.85 -25.72
C THR A 171 -15.86 -24.83 -24.56
N LEU A 172 -15.94 -23.73 -23.81
CA LEU A 172 -16.95 -23.58 -22.75
C LEU A 172 -18.34 -23.46 -23.38
N LEU A 173 -18.48 -22.68 -24.44
CA LEU A 173 -19.74 -22.46 -25.14
C LEU A 173 -20.24 -23.72 -25.85
N GLU A 174 -19.35 -24.56 -26.40
CA GLU A 174 -19.68 -25.88 -26.96
C GLU A 174 -20.26 -26.82 -25.89
N ARG A 175 -19.68 -26.77 -24.69
CA ARG A 175 -20.08 -27.64 -23.57
C ARG A 175 -21.33 -27.12 -22.81
N PHE A 176 -21.48 -25.82 -22.75
CA PHE A 176 -22.58 -25.12 -22.06
C PHE A 176 -23.17 -24.09 -23.03
N PRO A 177 -24.02 -24.53 -23.99
CA PRO A 177 -24.56 -23.62 -24.98
C PRO A 177 -25.47 -22.57 -24.32
N VAL A 178 -25.15 -21.30 -24.57
CA VAL A 178 -25.93 -20.14 -24.15
C VAL A 178 -26.15 -19.23 -25.34
N ASP A 179 -27.28 -18.50 -25.34
CA ASP A 179 -27.49 -17.47 -26.34
C ASP A 179 -26.64 -16.23 -25.99
N LEU A 180 -25.52 -16.08 -26.70
CA LEU A 180 -24.60 -14.96 -26.48
C LEU A 180 -25.23 -13.59 -26.75
N ALA A 181 -26.15 -13.49 -27.70
CA ALA A 181 -26.83 -12.23 -27.99
C ALA A 181 -27.73 -11.82 -26.80
N LEU A 182 -28.48 -12.78 -26.26
CA LEU A 182 -29.30 -12.59 -25.07
C LEU A 182 -28.41 -12.26 -23.85
N CYS A 183 -27.33 -13.01 -23.63
CA CYS A 183 -26.39 -12.77 -22.53
C CYS A 183 -25.79 -11.36 -22.60
N THR A 184 -25.37 -10.91 -23.78
CA THR A 184 -24.80 -9.57 -23.99
C THR A 184 -25.84 -8.48 -23.74
N GLN A 185 -27.08 -8.66 -24.21
CA GLN A 185 -28.16 -7.71 -23.98
C GLN A 185 -28.49 -7.56 -22.49
N HIS A 186 -28.61 -8.66 -21.77
CA HIS A 186 -28.85 -8.65 -20.33
C HIS A 186 -27.70 -8.08 -19.54
N ALA A 187 -26.45 -8.47 -19.87
CA ALA A 187 -25.25 -7.95 -19.22
C ALA A 187 -25.13 -6.41 -19.35
N ALA A 188 -25.51 -5.85 -20.49
CA ALA A 188 -25.57 -4.39 -20.69
C ALA A 188 -26.54 -3.69 -19.74
N GLN A 189 -27.50 -4.41 -19.16
CA GLN A 189 -28.46 -3.92 -18.17
C GLN A 189 -28.06 -4.30 -16.73
N GLY A 190 -26.88 -4.91 -16.54
CA GLY A 190 -26.41 -5.41 -15.25
C GLY A 190 -27.08 -6.73 -14.81
N ASP A 191 -27.76 -7.42 -15.71
CA ASP A 191 -28.43 -8.69 -15.44
C ASP A 191 -27.59 -9.88 -15.97
N PHE A 192 -26.99 -10.64 -15.05
CA PHE A 192 -26.13 -11.78 -15.37
C PHE A 192 -26.82 -13.14 -15.17
N ARG A 193 -28.12 -13.17 -14.85
CA ARG A 193 -28.91 -14.41 -14.65
C ARG A 193 -28.84 -15.39 -15.83
N PRO A 194 -28.82 -14.98 -17.11
CA PRO A 194 -28.69 -15.91 -18.23
C PRO A 194 -27.40 -16.74 -18.20
N MET A 195 -26.37 -16.31 -17.45
CA MET A 195 -25.08 -16.96 -17.34
C MET A 195 -24.86 -17.69 -16.01
N GLN A 196 -25.81 -17.70 -15.09
CA GLN A 196 -25.66 -18.27 -13.74
C GLN A 196 -25.27 -19.76 -13.72
N ASN A 197 -25.66 -20.51 -14.74
CA ASN A 197 -25.37 -21.95 -14.83
C ASN A 197 -24.00 -22.27 -15.45
N LEU A 198 -23.23 -21.26 -15.85
CA LEU A 198 -21.89 -21.46 -16.37
C LEU A 198 -20.91 -21.66 -15.21
N PRO A 199 -19.88 -22.51 -15.39
CA PRO A 199 -18.81 -22.60 -14.42
C PRO A 199 -17.93 -21.34 -14.49
N PHE A 200 -17.76 -20.66 -13.34
CA PHE A 200 -16.98 -19.44 -13.24
C PHE A 200 -15.65 -19.68 -12.54
N LEU A 201 -14.61 -19.04 -13.05
CA LEU A 201 -13.33 -18.86 -12.36
C LEU A 201 -13.28 -17.45 -11.82
N TYR A 202 -13.37 -17.32 -10.50
CA TYR A 202 -13.28 -16.02 -9.83
C TYR A 202 -11.85 -15.68 -9.45
N CYS A 203 -11.49 -14.40 -9.59
CA CYS A 203 -10.33 -13.86 -8.92
C CYS A 203 -10.50 -13.92 -7.38
N SER A 204 -9.43 -13.69 -6.63
CA SER A 204 -9.49 -13.62 -5.18
C SER A 204 -10.59 -12.66 -4.69
N ALA A 205 -11.21 -12.95 -3.55
CA ALA A 205 -12.20 -12.07 -2.94
C ALA A 205 -11.61 -10.71 -2.51
N GLU A 206 -10.30 -10.65 -2.32
CA GLU A 206 -9.56 -9.42 -2.02
C GLU A 206 -9.35 -8.55 -3.26
N ASP A 207 -9.48 -9.12 -4.46
CA ASP A 207 -9.39 -8.40 -5.72
C ASP A 207 -10.73 -7.72 -6.06
N VAL A 208 -10.68 -6.54 -6.67
CA VAL A 208 -11.86 -5.80 -7.13
C VAL A 208 -12.69 -6.63 -8.11
N ALA A 209 -12.03 -7.28 -9.08
CA ALA A 209 -12.71 -8.12 -10.06
C ALA A 209 -13.37 -9.34 -9.40
N GLY A 210 -12.71 -9.96 -8.43
CA GLY A 210 -13.28 -11.08 -7.67
C GLY A 210 -14.47 -10.70 -6.81
N ARG A 211 -14.46 -9.51 -6.21
CA ARG A 211 -15.57 -8.98 -5.43
C ARG A 211 -16.78 -8.68 -6.32
N ILE A 212 -16.57 -7.90 -7.37
CA ILE A 212 -17.62 -7.53 -8.33
C ILE A 212 -18.21 -8.78 -8.99
N GLY A 213 -17.36 -9.73 -9.41
CA GLY A 213 -17.84 -10.98 -9.99
C GLY A 213 -18.77 -11.75 -9.04
N ARG A 214 -18.44 -11.84 -7.74
CA ARG A 214 -19.32 -12.50 -6.76
C ARG A 214 -20.62 -11.73 -6.53
N GLU A 215 -20.58 -10.41 -6.45
CA GLU A 215 -21.78 -9.58 -6.31
C GLU A 215 -22.73 -9.76 -7.50
N LEU A 216 -22.20 -9.86 -8.72
CA LEU A 216 -23.01 -9.98 -9.93
C LEU A 216 -23.60 -11.38 -10.15
N PHE A 217 -22.92 -12.45 -9.71
CA PHE A 217 -23.31 -13.84 -9.97
C PHE A 217 -23.88 -14.57 -8.75
N HIS A 218 -23.83 -13.98 -7.55
CA HIS A 218 -24.44 -14.54 -6.33
C HIS A 218 -25.54 -13.65 -5.75
N ALA A 219 -25.95 -12.59 -6.45
CA ALA A 219 -27.03 -11.69 -6.06
C ALA A 219 -28.42 -12.27 -6.37
#